data_45154575182009949a1135bd5c733966
#
_entry.id   45154575182009949a1135bd5c733966
#
_cell.length_a   1.000
_cell.length_b   1.000
_cell.length_c   1.000
_cell.angle_alpha   90.00
_cell.angle_beta   90.00
_cell.angle_gamma   90.00
#
_symmetry.space_group_name_H-M   'P 1'
#
loop_
_entity.id
_entity.type
_entity.pdbx_description
1 polymer ?
#
loop_
_entity_poly.entity_id
_entity_poly.type
_entity_poly.pdbx_seq_one_letter_code
_entity_poly.pdbx_strand_id
1 'polypeptide(L)'
;RQARDIVTHFEQRQEVFEGKAMIVAMSRRIAVTLYNAIIDLRPQWHSDDLEKGVIKVVMTSASSDGPDISRHHTTKGQRRLLAERMKDPDDELKLVIVRDMWLTGFDAPCLHTLYIDKPMQGHNLMQAIARVNRVYQDKPGGLVVDYLGIASDLKKALSFYSDSGGKGNPTEQQEQAVALMEEKLEVVQQLLHGFDYRPYFTADVSQKLSFILQAEDFICLLYTSPSPR
;
A
#
# COMPACT_ATOMS: atom_id res chain seq x y z
N ARG A 1 -0.99 15.90 -4.38
CA ARG A 1 -1.58 15.42 -5.64
C ARG A 1 -2.28 14.08 -5.43
N GLN A 2 -1.59 13.04 -4.97
CA GLN A 2 -2.13 11.68 -4.75
C GLN A 2 -3.35 11.65 -3.81
N ALA A 3 -3.29 12.35 -2.65
CA ALA A 3 -4.43 12.43 -1.73
C ALA A 3 -5.71 12.97 -2.41
N ARG A 4 -5.57 13.99 -3.25
CA ARG A 4 -6.71 14.56 -3.99
C ARG A 4 -7.26 13.56 -5.01
N ASP A 5 -6.39 12.87 -5.71
CA ASP A 5 -6.76 11.85 -6.67
C ASP A 5 -7.54 10.70 -6.00
N ILE A 6 -7.02 10.18 -4.88
CA ILE A 6 -7.69 9.16 -4.08
C ILE A 6 -9.06 9.62 -3.60
N VAL A 7 -9.15 10.84 -3.03
CA VAL A 7 -10.43 11.38 -2.52
C VAL A 7 -11.44 11.51 -3.65
N THR A 8 -11.05 12.16 -4.76
CA THR A 8 -11.95 12.35 -5.91
C THR A 8 -12.44 11.03 -6.48
N HIS A 9 -11.51 10.10 -6.73
CA HIS A 9 -11.84 8.78 -7.26
C HIS A 9 -12.72 7.98 -6.29
N PHE A 10 -12.41 8.02 -4.99
CA PHE A 10 -13.19 7.31 -3.98
C PHE A 10 -14.62 7.84 -3.90
N GLU A 11 -14.81 9.16 -3.86
CA GLU A 11 -16.14 9.80 -3.83
C GLU A 11 -16.95 9.47 -5.09
N GLN A 12 -16.37 9.61 -6.28
CA GLN A 12 -17.03 9.22 -7.54
C GLN A 12 -17.44 7.74 -7.55
N ARG A 13 -16.63 6.91 -6.96
CA ARG A 13 -16.90 5.48 -6.86
C ARG A 13 -18.06 5.19 -5.91
N GLN A 14 -18.17 5.92 -4.78
CA GLN A 14 -19.28 5.80 -3.84
C GLN A 14 -20.63 6.19 -4.46
N GLU A 15 -20.66 7.12 -5.42
CA GLU A 15 -21.88 7.51 -6.13
C GLU A 15 -22.42 6.37 -7.02
N VAL A 16 -21.55 5.53 -7.54
CA VAL A 16 -21.92 4.43 -8.45
C VAL A 16 -22.13 3.12 -7.70
N PHE A 17 -21.28 2.86 -6.72
CA PHE A 17 -21.27 1.61 -5.96
C PHE A 17 -20.75 1.87 -4.55
N GLU A 18 -21.65 1.84 -3.57
CA GLU A 18 -21.26 2.01 -2.18
C GLU A 18 -20.42 0.83 -1.68
N GLY A 19 -19.31 1.13 -1.02
CA GLY A 19 -18.44 0.09 -0.47
C GLY A 19 -17.20 0.67 0.17
N LYS A 20 -16.27 -0.20 0.54
CA LYS A 20 -15.08 0.15 1.32
C LYS A 20 -13.82 0.09 0.49
N ALA A 21 -12.81 0.85 0.91
CA ALA A 21 -11.52 0.88 0.22
C ALA A 21 -10.35 0.76 1.20
N MET A 22 -9.24 0.25 0.67
CA MET A 22 -7.98 0.12 1.39
C MET A 22 -6.86 0.79 0.60
N ILE A 23 -6.03 1.55 1.28
CA ILE A 23 -4.82 2.15 0.74
C ILE A 23 -3.63 1.40 1.34
N VAL A 24 -2.75 0.89 0.50
CA VAL A 24 -1.51 0.22 0.91
C VAL A 24 -0.36 1.19 0.70
N ALA A 25 0.15 1.75 1.79
CA ALA A 25 1.24 2.72 1.77
C ALA A 25 2.61 2.05 1.93
N MET A 26 3.64 2.62 1.31
CA MET A 26 5.01 2.11 1.34
C MET A 26 5.60 2.09 2.76
N SER A 27 5.35 3.13 3.54
CA SER A 27 5.88 3.26 4.89
C SER A 27 4.83 3.81 5.87
N ARG A 28 5.13 3.70 7.17
CA ARG A 28 4.28 4.24 8.24
C ARG A 28 4.19 5.76 8.17
N ARG A 29 5.30 6.42 7.85
CA ARG A 29 5.36 7.88 7.65
C ARG A 29 4.49 8.30 6.48
N ILE A 30 4.60 7.63 5.33
CA ILE A 30 3.77 7.90 4.16
C ILE A 30 2.30 7.68 4.47
N ALA A 31 1.95 6.61 5.21
CA ALA A 31 0.58 6.36 5.63
C ALA A 31 -0.01 7.53 6.43
N VAL A 32 0.74 8.07 7.39
CA VAL A 32 0.31 9.22 8.21
C VAL A 32 0.30 10.52 7.39
N THR A 33 1.31 10.75 6.56
CA THR A 33 1.35 11.92 5.66
C THR A 33 0.15 11.93 4.71
N LEU A 34 -0.17 10.77 4.13
CA LEU A 34 -1.32 10.63 3.24
C LEU A 34 -2.64 10.83 4.00
N TYR A 35 -2.75 10.26 5.21
CA TYR A 35 -3.90 10.48 6.09
C TYR A 35 -4.12 11.97 6.34
N ASN A 36 -3.09 12.70 6.78
CA ASN A 36 -3.17 14.13 7.06
C ASN A 36 -3.60 14.91 5.80
N ALA A 37 -3.00 14.61 4.65
CA ALA A 37 -3.35 15.25 3.38
C ALA A 37 -4.80 14.96 2.92
N ILE A 38 -5.35 13.77 3.26
CA ILE A 38 -6.76 13.45 3.01
C ILE A 38 -7.65 14.22 3.97
N ILE A 39 -7.29 14.33 5.26
CA ILE A 39 -8.06 15.08 6.26
C ILE A 39 -8.04 16.58 5.97
N ASP A 40 -6.96 17.13 5.45
CA ASP A 40 -6.94 18.52 4.98
C ASP A 40 -7.97 18.78 3.86
N LEU A 41 -8.25 17.78 3.03
CA LEU A 41 -9.27 17.86 1.97
C LEU A 41 -10.69 17.54 2.48
N ARG A 42 -10.81 16.71 3.49
CA ARG A 42 -12.09 16.23 4.07
C ARG A 42 -12.00 16.17 5.59
N PRO A 43 -12.01 17.31 6.30
CA PRO A 43 -11.89 17.34 7.76
C PRO A 43 -12.96 16.51 8.48
N GLN A 44 -14.14 16.42 7.90
CA GLN A 44 -15.28 15.66 8.45
C GLN A 44 -15.07 14.13 8.44
N TRP A 45 -14.05 13.62 7.74
CA TRP A 45 -13.72 12.20 7.74
C TRP A 45 -12.90 11.79 8.96
N HIS A 46 -12.31 12.77 9.65
CA HIS A 46 -11.50 12.55 10.84
C HIS A 46 -12.35 12.28 12.08
N SER A 47 -11.87 11.41 12.95
CA SER A 47 -12.29 11.30 14.34
C SER A 47 -11.16 10.69 15.17
N ASP A 48 -10.92 11.20 16.38
CA ASP A 48 -10.00 10.58 17.35
C ASP A 48 -10.63 9.34 17.99
N ASP A 49 -11.96 9.26 18.02
CA ASP A 49 -12.69 8.10 18.47
C ASP A 49 -12.52 6.93 17.48
N LEU A 50 -12.08 5.77 17.99
CA LEU A 50 -11.92 4.57 17.16
C LEU A 50 -13.22 3.98 16.63
N GLU A 51 -14.34 4.30 17.27
CA GLU A 51 -15.68 3.87 16.88
C GLU A 51 -16.32 4.82 15.86
N LYS A 52 -15.64 5.92 15.51
CA LYS A 52 -16.14 6.96 14.59
C LYS A 52 -15.14 7.29 13.50
N GLY A 53 -15.62 8.03 12.50
CA GLY A 53 -14.83 8.55 11.38
C GLY A 53 -14.75 7.62 10.19
N VAL A 54 -14.67 8.25 9.02
CA VAL A 54 -14.71 7.60 7.71
C VAL A 54 -13.37 6.95 7.35
N ILE A 55 -12.27 7.50 7.87
CA ILE A 55 -10.91 7.02 7.56
C ILE A 55 -10.11 6.74 8.82
N LYS A 56 -9.32 5.66 8.80
CA LYS A 56 -8.37 5.30 9.87
C LYS A 56 -7.05 4.80 9.29
N VAL A 57 -5.97 5.06 10.04
CA VAL A 57 -4.68 4.39 9.79
C VAL A 57 -4.59 3.17 10.71
N VAL A 58 -4.23 2.01 10.16
CA VAL A 58 -4.11 0.76 10.92
C VAL A 58 -2.65 0.33 10.95
N MET A 59 -2.03 0.48 12.12
CA MET A 59 -0.63 0.13 12.33
C MET A 59 -0.35 -0.35 13.76
N THR A 60 0.75 -1.07 13.92
CA THR A 60 1.31 -1.43 15.22
C THR A 60 2.20 -0.31 15.76
N SER A 61 2.59 -0.38 17.03
CA SER A 61 3.61 0.49 17.61
C SER A 61 5.02 0.07 17.17
N ALA A 62 5.93 1.04 17.03
CA ALA A 62 7.37 0.83 16.99
C ALA A 62 8.05 1.90 17.84
N SER A 63 9.18 1.52 18.47
CA SER A 63 9.92 2.41 19.35
C SER A 63 10.55 3.61 18.66
N SER A 64 10.74 3.52 17.35
CA SER A 64 11.31 4.58 16.49
C SER A 64 10.29 5.61 16.02
N ASP A 65 8.99 5.43 16.34
CA ASP A 65 7.95 6.34 15.84
C ASP A 65 7.94 7.65 16.62
N GLY A 66 7.91 8.75 15.90
CA GLY A 66 7.69 10.07 16.47
C GLY A 66 6.23 10.31 16.88
N PRO A 67 5.94 11.47 17.51
CA PRO A 67 4.61 11.78 18.05
C PRO A 67 3.48 11.69 17.03
N ASP A 68 3.73 12.13 15.80
CA ASP A 68 2.73 12.14 14.73
C ASP A 68 2.30 10.74 14.31
N ILE A 69 3.23 9.78 14.30
CA ILE A 69 2.94 8.39 13.98
C ILE A 69 2.31 7.70 15.19
N SER A 70 2.80 8.01 16.40
CA SER A 70 2.38 7.36 17.65
C SER A 70 0.88 7.51 17.96
N ARG A 71 0.26 8.62 17.55
CA ARG A 71 -1.19 8.83 17.70
C ARG A 71 -2.06 7.85 16.90
N HIS A 72 -1.48 7.21 15.88
CA HIS A 72 -2.16 6.19 15.08
C HIS A 72 -1.84 4.76 15.53
N HIS A 73 -1.05 4.59 16.60
CA HIS A 73 -0.79 3.27 17.13
C HIS A 73 -2.08 2.62 17.61
N THR A 74 -2.20 1.33 17.34
CA THR A 74 -3.34 0.54 17.78
C THR A 74 -2.89 -0.72 18.51
N THR A 75 -3.56 -1.04 19.60
CA THR A 75 -3.44 -2.32 20.30
C THR A 75 -4.08 -3.43 19.48
N LYS A 76 -3.86 -4.69 19.87
CA LYS A 76 -4.51 -5.84 19.22
C LYS A 76 -6.04 -5.76 19.29
N GLY A 77 -6.59 -5.32 20.44
CA GLY A 77 -8.03 -5.14 20.63
C GLY A 77 -8.61 -4.05 19.73
N GLN A 78 -7.93 -2.91 19.66
CA GLN A 78 -8.34 -1.79 18.80
C GLN A 78 -8.30 -2.15 17.32
N ARG A 79 -7.29 -2.89 16.88
CA ARG A 79 -7.24 -3.39 15.49
C ARG A 79 -8.35 -4.37 15.18
N ARG A 80 -8.77 -5.19 16.18
CA ARG A 80 -9.94 -6.07 16.02
C ARG A 80 -11.22 -5.25 15.86
N LEU A 81 -11.40 -4.21 16.66
CA LEU A 81 -12.54 -3.29 16.53
C LEU A 81 -12.58 -2.67 15.13
N LEU A 82 -11.46 -2.10 14.67
CA LEU A 82 -11.38 -1.51 13.33
C LEU A 82 -11.61 -2.55 12.21
N ALA A 83 -11.19 -3.79 12.43
CA ALA A 83 -11.44 -4.88 11.50
C ALA A 83 -12.93 -5.23 11.39
N GLU A 84 -13.65 -5.28 12.51
CA GLU A 84 -15.10 -5.52 12.51
C GLU A 84 -15.84 -4.35 11.86
N ARG A 85 -15.49 -3.10 12.19
CA ARG A 85 -16.02 -1.91 11.50
C ARG A 85 -15.79 -1.96 9.98
N MET A 86 -14.61 -2.40 9.55
CA MET A 86 -14.27 -2.47 8.12
C MET A 86 -14.99 -3.61 7.39
N LYS A 87 -15.43 -4.65 8.11
CA LYS A 87 -16.24 -5.75 7.55
C LYS A 87 -17.75 -5.42 7.48
N ASP A 88 -18.21 -4.54 8.35
CA ASP A 88 -19.60 -4.10 8.38
C ASP A 88 -19.85 -3.10 7.24
N PRO A 89 -20.65 -3.43 6.23
CA PRO A 89 -20.91 -2.53 5.10
C PRO A 89 -21.60 -1.23 5.53
N ASP A 90 -22.38 -1.26 6.58
CA ASP A 90 -23.20 -0.12 7.06
C ASP A 90 -22.42 0.82 7.97
N ASP A 91 -21.26 0.39 8.51
CA ASP A 91 -20.40 1.24 9.33
C ASP A 91 -19.82 2.41 8.53
N GLU A 92 -19.73 3.59 9.18
CA GLU A 92 -19.20 4.81 8.57
C GLU A 92 -17.72 4.72 8.18
N LEU A 93 -16.93 3.77 8.75
CA LEU A 93 -15.55 3.53 8.36
C LEU A 93 -15.52 2.95 6.94
N LYS A 94 -15.22 3.78 5.97
CA LYS A 94 -15.19 3.40 4.55
C LYS A 94 -13.77 3.26 3.99
N LEU A 95 -12.77 3.88 4.62
CA LEU A 95 -11.40 3.93 4.11
C LEU A 95 -10.37 3.58 5.20
N VAL A 96 -9.42 2.72 4.88
CA VAL A 96 -8.30 2.43 5.78
C VAL A 96 -6.98 2.57 5.05
N ILE A 97 -5.97 3.08 5.77
CA ILE A 97 -4.59 3.13 5.30
C ILE A 97 -3.78 2.10 6.09
N VAL A 98 -3.14 1.19 5.38
CA VAL A 98 -2.30 0.13 5.94
C VAL A 98 -0.92 0.13 5.30
N ARG A 99 0.07 -0.48 5.94
CA ARG A 99 1.36 -0.79 5.30
C ARG A 99 1.44 -2.26 4.87
N ASP A 100 1.32 -3.17 5.84
CA ASP A 100 1.43 -4.62 5.63
C ASP A 100 0.23 -5.37 6.22
N MET A 101 -0.46 -4.72 7.16
CA MET A 101 -1.56 -5.33 7.89
C MET A 101 -2.76 -5.53 6.98
N TRP A 102 -3.48 -6.63 7.22
CA TRP A 102 -4.70 -6.98 6.49
C TRP A 102 -4.51 -7.36 5.01
N LEU A 103 -3.30 -7.31 4.49
CA LEU A 103 -3.01 -7.84 3.16
C LEU A 103 -3.12 -9.37 3.12
N THR A 104 -2.87 -10.00 4.27
CA THR A 104 -3.06 -11.44 4.48
C THR A 104 -4.01 -11.69 5.65
N GLY A 105 -4.83 -12.74 5.57
CA GLY A 105 -5.70 -13.17 6.68
C GLY A 105 -6.88 -12.26 7.02
N PHE A 106 -7.05 -11.11 6.37
CA PHE A 106 -8.20 -10.23 6.55
C PHE A 106 -9.25 -10.46 5.46
N ASP A 107 -10.50 -10.58 5.86
CA ASP A 107 -11.61 -10.80 4.96
C ASP A 107 -12.71 -9.77 5.20
N ALA A 108 -12.97 -8.93 4.19
CA ALA A 108 -14.04 -7.96 4.15
C ALA A 108 -14.68 -7.98 2.74
N PRO A 109 -15.76 -8.72 2.53
CA PRO A 109 -16.41 -8.83 1.23
C PRO A 109 -16.86 -7.51 0.62
N CYS A 110 -17.24 -6.53 1.47
CA CYS A 110 -17.61 -5.17 1.08
C CYS A 110 -16.42 -4.29 0.63
N LEU A 111 -15.17 -4.78 0.76
CA LEU A 111 -13.99 -4.10 0.23
C LEU A 111 -13.98 -4.18 -1.29
N HIS A 112 -14.16 -3.04 -1.97
CA HIS A 112 -14.26 -3.02 -3.44
C HIS A 112 -13.10 -2.33 -4.13
N THR A 113 -12.34 -1.46 -3.44
CA THR A 113 -11.22 -0.73 -4.05
C THR A 113 -9.95 -0.88 -3.23
N LEU A 114 -8.86 -1.15 -3.92
CA LEU A 114 -7.51 -1.22 -3.37
C LEU A 114 -6.63 -0.19 -4.09
N TYR A 115 -6.11 0.77 -3.34
CA TYR A 115 -5.12 1.72 -3.81
C TYR A 115 -3.72 1.23 -3.41
N ILE A 116 -2.85 1.00 -4.38
CA ILE A 116 -1.50 0.47 -4.14
C ILE A 116 -0.48 1.58 -4.34
N ASP A 117 0.15 1.98 -3.22
CA ASP A 117 1.27 2.92 -3.16
C ASP A 117 2.46 2.25 -2.44
N LYS A 118 2.70 1.00 -2.78
CA LYS A 118 3.78 0.19 -2.23
C LYS A 118 4.24 -0.83 -3.26
N PRO A 119 5.56 -0.98 -3.50
CA PRO A 119 6.07 -2.08 -4.32
C PRO A 119 5.65 -3.42 -3.73
N MET A 120 4.93 -4.21 -4.51
CA MET A 120 4.44 -5.53 -4.11
C MET A 120 4.87 -6.56 -5.13
N GLN A 121 5.46 -7.65 -4.66
CA GLN A 121 5.87 -8.75 -5.54
C GLN A 121 4.73 -9.75 -5.77
N GLY A 122 4.80 -10.49 -6.86
CA GLY A 122 3.74 -11.31 -7.44
C GLY A 122 2.77 -11.98 -6.45
N HIS A 123 3.27 -12.78 -5.50
CA HIS A 123 2.40 -13.47 -4.53
C HIS A 123 1.66 -12.50 -3.59
N ASN A 124 2.34 -11.50 -3.05
CA ASN A 124 1.73 -10.53 -2.14
C ASN A 124 0.70 -9.66 -2.86
N LEU A 125 0.98 -9.27 -4.11
CA LEU A 125 0.05 -8.51 -4.94
C LEU A 125 -1.17 -9.37 -5.29
N MET A 126 -0.98 -10.65 -5.65
CA MET A 126 -2.09 -11.57 -5.89
C MET A 126 -2.98 -11.75 -4.68
N GLN A 127 -2.41 -11.86 -3.49
CA GLN A 127 -3.17 -11.94 -2.25
C GLN A 127 -3.97 -10.66 -1.97
N ALA A 128 -3.39 -9.49 -2.21
CA ALA A 128 -4.06 -8.21 -2.04
C ALA A 128 -5.21 -8.05 -3.05
N ILE A 129 -5.00 -8.40 -4.32
CA ILE A 129 -6.04 -8.40 -5.36
C ILE A 129 -7.18 -9.34 -5.01
N ALA A 130 -6.87 -10.54 -4.51
CA ALA A 130 -7.88 -11.51 -4.10
C ALA A 130 -8.80 -10.98 -2.99
N ARG A 131 -8.36 -9.98 -2.18
CA ARG A 131 -9.20 -9.34 -1.15
C ARG A 131 -10.32 -8.50 -1.73
N VAL A 132 -10.05 -7.77 -2.80
CA VAL A 132 -11.06 -6.92 -3.45
C VAL A 132 -11.86 -7.67 -4.51
N ASN A 133 -11.34 -8.76 -5.05
CA ASN A 133 -11.99 -9.54 -6.10
C ASN A 133 -12.90 -10.64 -5.54
N ARG A 134 -13.64 -10.33 -4.49
CA ARG A 134 -14.66 -11.23 -3.93
C ARG A 134 -16.03 -10.88 -4.45
N VAL A 135 -16.83 -11.91 -4.71
CA VAL A 135 -18.25 -11.75 -5.01
C VAL A 135 -18.96 -11.27 -3.76
N TYR A 136 -19.69 -10.18 -3.86
CA TYR A 136 -20.46 -9.60 -2.77
C TYR A 136 -21.61 -8.78 -3.34
N GLN A 137 -22.86 -9.17 -3.05
CA GLN A 137 -24.07 -8.55 -3.62
C GLN A 137 -23.95 -8.38 -5.15
N ASP A 138 -24.32 -7.22 -5.68
CA ASP A 138 -24.24 -6.88 -7.12
C ASP A 138 -22.84 -6.37 -7.54
N LYS A 139 -21.81 -6.56 -6.71
CA LYS A 139 -20.45 -6.14 -6.99
C LYS A 139 -19.88 -6.88 -8.20
N PRO A 140 -19.65 -6.22 -9.34
CA PRO A 140 -19.19 -6.88 -10.56
C PRO A 140 -17.73 -7.34 -10.50
N GLY A 141 -16.98 -6.86 -9.49
CA GLY A 141 -15.57 -7.17 -9.28
C GLY A 141 -14.88 -6.14 -8.40
N GLY A 142 -13.64 -6.43 -8.00
CA GLY A 142 -12.79 -5.49 -7.28
C GLY A 142 -12.04 -4.57 -8.24
N LEU A 143 -11.74 -3.36 -7.77
CA LEU A 143 -10.91 -2.40 -8.49
C LEU A 143 -9.56 -2.25 -7.79
N VAL A 144 -8.49 -2.30 -8.56
CA VAL A 144 -7.14 -1.99 -8.10
C VAL A 144 -6.67 -0.73 -8.80
N VAL A 145 -6.29 0.28 -8.03
CA VAL A 145 -5.67 1.51 -8.51
C VAL A 145 -4.21 1.48 -8.10
N ASP A 146 -3.34 1.48 -9.10
CA ASP A 146 -1.91 1.28 -8.91
C ASP A 146 -1.15 2.57 -9.22
N TYR A 147 -0.52 3.14 -8.21
CA TYR A 147 0.28 4.37 -8.33
C TYR A 147 1.74 4.14 -8.73
N LEU A 148 2.19 2.88 -8.75
CA LEU A 148 3.59 2.51 -9.01
C LEU A 148 3.81 1.78 -10.33
N GLY A 149 2.74 1.44 -11.07
CA GLY A 149 2.83 0.71 -12.33
C GLY A 149 3.10 -0.80 -12.20
N ILE A 150 2.88 -1.38 -11.01
CA ILE A 150 3.14 -2.80 -10.72
C ILE A 150 2.12 -3.71 -11.41
N ALA A 151 0.92 -3.21 -11.65
CA ALA A 151 -0.16 -3.98 -12.26
C ALA A 151 0.16 -4.39 -13.72
N SER A 152 0.93 -3.57 -14.45
CA SER A 152 1.36 -3.89 -15.80
C SER A 152 2.30 -5.10 -15.84
N ASP A 153 3.23 -5.15 -14.88
CA ASP A 153 4.21 -6.23 -14.75
C ASP A 153 3.54 -7.53 -14.32
N LEU A 154 2.57 -7.43 -13.41
CA LEU A 154 1.76 -8.57 -13.00
C LEU A 154 0.93 -9.12 -14.18
N LYS A 155 0.30 -8.24 -14.96
CA LYS A 155 -0.48 -8.65 -16.12
C LYS A 155 0.39 -9.39 -17.14
N LYS A 156 1.60 -8.92 -17.40
CA LYS A 156 2.59 -9.60 -18.25
C LYS A 156 2.98 -10.97 -17.67
N ALA A 157 3.29 -11.03 -16.36
CA ALA A 157 3.65 -12.27 -15.71
C ALA A 157 2.51 -13.31 -15.70
N LEU A 158 1.28 -12.88 -15.48
CA LEU A 158 0.10 -13.75 -15.51
C LEU A 158 -0.25 -14.22 -16.92
N SER A 159 -0.17 -13.35 -17.94
CA SER A 159 -0.41 -13.77 -19.33
C SER A 159 0.62 -14.80 -19.77
N PHE A 160 1.88 -14.59 -19.43
CA PHE A 160 2.95 -15.55 -19.71
C PHE A 160 2.70 -16.91 -19.04
N TYR A 161 2.24 -16.91 -17.78
CA TYR A 161 1.96 -18.15 -17.03
C TYR A 161 0.73 -18.87 -17.59
N SER A 162 -0.31 -18.15 -18.04
CA SER A 162 -1.51 -18.74 -18.62
C SER A 162 -1.27 -19.24 -20.04
N ASP A 163 -0.53 -18.51 -20.86
CA ASP A 163 -0.24 -18.86 -22.25
C ASP A 163 0.70 -20.06 -22.36
N SER A 164 1.60 -20.24 -21.41
CA SER A 164 2.49 -21.41 -21.36
C SER A 164 1.84 -22.67 -20.79
N GLY A 165 0.58 -22.59 -20.31
CA GLY A 165 -0.13 -23.73 -19.73
C GLY A 165 0.64 -24.44 -18.60
N GLY A 166 1.53 -23.72 -17.92
CA GLY A 166 2.45 -24.25 -16.92
C GLY A 166 3.61 -25.10 -17.50
N LYS A 167 3.82 -25.09 -18.82
CA LYS A 167 4.87 -25.86 -19.52
C LYS A 167 5.89 -24.94 -20.23
N GLY A 168 6.24 -23.79 -19.65
CA GLY A 168 7.27 -22.90 -20.20
C GLY A 168 8.66 -23.55 -20.12
N ASN A 169 9.53 -23.19 -21.09
CA ASN A 169 10.93 -23.60 -21.07
C ASN A 169 11.62 -22.94 -19.84
N PRO A 170 12.20 -23.73 -18.91
CA PRO A 170 12.85 -23.18 -17.72
C PRO A 170 13.96 -22.16 -18.03
N THR A 171 14.64 -22.30 -19.15
CA THR A 171 15.73 -21.42 -19.59
C THR A 171 15.23 -20.04 -19.99
N GLU A 172 14.13 -19.96 -20.75
CA GLU A 172 13.49 -18.69 -21.12
C GLU A 172 12.91 -17.96 -19.91
N GLN A 173 12.36 -18.72 -18.95
CA GLN A 173 11.87 -18.17 -17.70
C GLN A 173 12.99 -17.55 -16.86
N GLN A 174 14.16 -18.16 -16.86
CA GLN A 174 15.32 -17.67 -16.11
C GLN A 174 15.87 -16.38 -16.73
N GLU A 175 16.03 -16.31 -18.05
CA GLU A 175 16.52 -15.12 -18.75
C GLU A 175 15.56 -13.93 -18.59
N GLN A 176 14.25 -14.16 -18.67
CA GLN A 176 13.24 -13.13 -18.45
C GLN A 176 13.20 -12.67 -16.97
N ALA A 177 13.36 -13.59 -16.03
CA ALA A 177 13.44 -13.26 -14.61
C ALA A 177 14.69 -12.41 -14.32
N VAL A 178 15.83 -12.74 -14.95
CA VAL A 178 17.08 -11.96 -14.82
C VAL A 178 16.89 -10.56 -15.42
N ALA A 179 16.34 -10.44 -16.62
CA ALA A 179 16.08 -9.14 -17.27
C ALA A 179 15.14 -8.27 -16.44
N LEU A 180 14.08 -8.85 -15.86
CA LEU A 180 13.17 -8.12 -14.96
C LEU A 180 13.87 -7.70 -13.66
N MET A 181 14.73 -8.56 -13.10
CA MET A 181 15.53 -8.24 -11.92
C MET A 181 16.48 -7.06 -12.19
N GLU A 182 17.15 -7.05 -13.34
CA GLU A 182 18.06 -5.98 -13.76
C GLU A 182 17.30 -4.66 -13.94
N GLU A 183 16.13 -4.67 -14.60
CA GLU A 183 15.26 -3.49 -14.73
C GLU A 183 14.84 -2.94 -13.35
N LYS A 184 14.43 -3.80 -12.43
CA LYS A 184 14.04 -3.36 -11.08
C LYS A 184 15.22 -2.89 -10.25
N LEU A 185 16.39 -3.48 -10.45
CA LEU A 185 17.63 -3.03 -9.81
C LEU A 185 17.99 -1.61 -10.28
N GLU A 186 17.84 -1.32 -11.57
CA GLU A 186 18.06 0.02 -12.12
C GLU A 186 17.09 1.04 -11.48
N VAL A 187 15.82 0.70 -11.36
CA VAL A 187 14.83 1.56 -10.68
C VAL A 187 15.24 1.84 -9.23
N VAL A 188 15.67 0.82 -8.48
CA VAL A 188 16.14 0.99 -7.10
C VAL A 188 17.40 1.86 -7.05
N GLN A 189 18.34 1.68 -7.97
CA GLN A 189 19.54 2.51 -8.07
C GLN A 189 19.19 3.99 -8.38
N GLN A 190 18.20 4.23 -9.23
CA GLN A 190 17.70 5.58 -9.51
C GLN A 190 17.01 6.20 -8.30
N LEU A 191 16.21 5.44 -7.55
CA LEU A 191 15.59 5.90 -6.31
C LEU A 191 16.60 6.27 -5.24
N LEU A 192 17.74 5.58 -5.21
CA LEU A 192 18.85 5.83 -4.28
C LEU A 192 19.94 6.75 -4.89
N HIS A 193 19.69 7.34 -6.06
CA HIS A 193 20.65 8.26 -6.67
C HIS A 193 20.93 9.46 -5.75
N GLY A 194 22.20 9.65 -5.39
CA GLY A 194 22.63 10.65 -4.42
C GLY A 194 22.71 10.17 -2.96
N PHE A 195 22.26 8.94 -2.67
CA PHE A 195 22.42 8.28 -1.38
C PHE A 195 23.55 7.23 -1.47
N ASP A 196 24.61 7.38 -0.64
CA ASP A 196 25.69 6.39 -0.61
C ASP A 196 25.30 5.18 0.26
N TYR A 197 24.78 4.14 -0.38
CA TYR A 197 24.40 2.88 0.27
C TYR A 197 25.53 1.84 0.35
N ARG A 198 26.67 2.07 -0.27
CA ARG A 198 27.77 1.10 -0.33
C ARG A 198 28.33 0.70 1.04
N PRO A 199 28.43 1.62 2.04
CA PRO A 199 28.91 1.23 3.37
C PRO A 199 28.02 0.21 4.07
N TYR A 200 26.74 0.07 3.68
CA TYR A 200 25.84 -0.94 4.23
C TYR A 200 26.40 -2.37 4.13
N PHE A 201 27.08 -2.70 3.04
CA PHE A 201 27.56 -4.07 2.79
C PHE A 201 28.71 -4.48 3.70
N THR A 202 29.45 -3.53 4.24
CA THR A 202 30.60 -3.75 5.13
C THR A 202 30.31 -3.39 6.60
N ALA A 203 29.16 -2.80 6.87
CA ALA A 203 28.74 -2.34 8.19
C ALA A 203 28.37 -3.51 9.13
N ASP A 204 28.47 -3.28 10.43
CA ASP A 204 27.93 -4.19 11.44
C ASP A 204 26.38 -4.13 11.51
N VAL A 205 25.77 -5.05 12.27
CA VAL A 205 24.32 -5.19 12.34
C VAL A 205 23.62 -3.91 12.82
N SER A 206 24.20 -3.19 13.78
CA SER A 206 23.62 -1.94 14.33
C SER A 206 23.71 -0.81 13.32
N GLN A 207 24.82 -0.68 12.63
CA GLN A 207 25.06 0.29 11.57
C GLN A 207 24.16 0.00 10.35
N LYS A 208 23.96 -1.26 9.98
CA LYS A 208 23.05 -1.66 8.89
C LYS A 208 21.63 -1.15 9.12
N LEU A 209 21.14 -1.25 10.35
CA LEU A 209 19.81 -0.71 10.69
C LEU A 209 19.76 0.81 10.48
N SER A 210 20.80 1.54 10.89
CA SER A 210 20.89 2.98 10.67
C SER A 210 20.88 3.33 9.17
N PHE A 211 21.61 2.60 8.33
CA PHE A 211 21.59 2.81 6.88
C PHE A 211 20.22 2.56 6.25
N ILE A 212 19.50 1.54 6.71
CA ILE A 212 18.13 1.27 6.23
C ILE A 212 17.18 2.44 6.56
N LEU A 213 17.26 2.96 7.78
CA LEU A 213 16.43 4.11 8.19
C LEU A 213 16.78 5.38 7.41
N GLN A 214 18.08 5.63 7.18
CA GLN A 214 18.53 6.77 6.37
C GLN A 214 18.07 6.65 4.90
N ALA A 215 18.12 5.45 4.32
CA ALA A 215 17.63 5.20 2.98
C ALA A 215 16.09 5.39 2.90
N GLU A 216 15.34 4.94 3.90
CA GLU A 216 13.89 5.16 3.99
C GLU A 216 13.57 6.66 4.04
N ASP A 217 14.28 7.43 4.88
CA ASP A 217 14.11 8.87 4.99
C ASP A 217 14.48 9.58 3.67
N PHE A 218 15.56 9.19 3.02
CA PHE A 218 15.99 9.75 1.75
C PHE A 218 14.94 9.56 0.65
N ILE A 219 14.41 8.34 0.50
CA ILE A 219 13.36 8.03 -0.47
C ILE A 219 12.08 8.81 -0.15
N CYS A 220 11.69 8.89 1.13
CA CYS A 220 10.52 9.66 1.54
C CYS A 220 10.64 11.15 1.18
N LEU A 221 11.84 11.74 1.28
CA LEU A 221 12.09 13.13 0.90
C LEU A 221 11.96 13.36 -0.60
N LEU A 222 12.32 12.39 -1.45
CA LEU A 222 12.13 12.47 -2.91
C LEU A 222 10.64 12.60 -3.29
N TYR A 223 9.75 11.90 -2.56
CA TYR A 223 8.32 11.95 -2.81
C TYR A 223 7.62 13.18 -2.22
N THR A 224 8.21 13.82 -1.22
CA THR A 224 7.61 14.96 -0.51
C THR A 224 8.15 16.32 -0.99
N SER A 225 9.25 16.36 -1.75
CA SER A 225 9.79 17.59 -2.32
C SER A 225 8.92 18.07 -3.49
N PRO A 226 8.53 19.36 -3.55
CA PRO A 226 7.86 19.91 -4.72
C PRO A 226 8.79 19.75 -5.93
N SER A 227 8.24 19.21 -7.03
CA SER A 227 8.96 19.13 -8.31
C SER A 227 9.54 20.49 -8.69
N PRO A 228 10.82 20.61 -9.04
CA PRO A 228 11.34 21.87 -9.56
C PRO A 228 10.56 22.26 -10.80
N ARG A 229 10.16 23.55 -10.86
CA ARG A 229 9.44 24.17 -11.99
C ARG A 229 10.32 24.26 -13.21
#